data_ea1ca257ef3f1f0443bc09ed1931b8cb
#
_entry.id   ea1ca257ef3f1f0443bc09ed1931b8cb
#
_cell.length_a   1.000
_cell.length_b   1.000
_cell.length_c   1.000
_cell.angle_alpha   90.00
_cell.angle_beta   90.00
_cell.angle_gamma   90.00
#
_symmetry.space_group_name_H-M   'P 1'
#
loop_
_entity.id
_entity.type
_entity.pdbx_description
1 polymer ?
#
loop_
_entity_poly.entity_id
_entity_poly.type
_entity_poly.pdbx_seq_one_letter_code
_entity_poly.pdbx_strand_id
1 'polypeptide(L)'
;MAKTLKVIELFAGVGGFRVGLEEADKEFFQTVWANQWEPATKIQHAAAVYKERFGHICNEDINTVKTEDIPEHDMLVGGFPCQDYSVATTLSNSKGIEGKKGVLWWSIYRILKEKADKKPEIVFLENVDRILLSPAKQRGRDFAIILECLNELGYIVEWRVINAAEYGMPQKRRRTYIVGYKKESRMAEGYRSPAEWIYKDGVFAKAFPVAVPERTNEIQGLKLSSKKKNRLVDITENFNQVRLDKPFSNSGVMVDGVAYSLATIPVCDKPATTIRDIMATGDDMKYVFLL
;
A
#
# COMPACT_ATOMS: atom_id res chain seq x y z
N MET A 1 -13.74 -26.84 -4.34
CA MET A 1 -12.45 -26.26 -4.73
C MET A 1 -12.26 -24.95 -3.97
N ALA A 2 -11.12 -24.71 -3.35
CA ALA A 2 -10.83 -23.42 -2.73
C ALA A 2 -10.93 -22.34 -3.82
N LYS A 3 -11.58 -21.21 -3.53
CA LYS A 3 -11.72 -20.11 -4.49
C LYS A 3 -10.35 -19.49 -4.72
N THR A 4 -9.83 -19.57 -5.93
CA THR A 4 -8.58 -18.91 -6.34
C THR A 4 -8.77 -17.38 -6.31
N LEU A 5 -7.80 -16.65 -5.84
CA LEU A 5 -7.81 -15.19 -5.77
C LEU A 5 -6.97 -14.62 -6.94
N LYS A 6 -7.64 -13.96 -7.88
CA LYS A 6 -7.01 -13.31 -9.03
C LYS A 6 -6.34 -12.01 -8.61
N VAL A 7 -5.06 -11.86 -8.93
CA VAL A 7 -4.24 -10.72 -8.57
C VAL A 7 -3.82 -9.95 -9.82
N ILE A 8 -3.87 -8.61 -9.76
CA ILE A 8 -3.12 -7.77 -10.67
C ILE A 8 -2.01 -7.03 -9.92
N GLU A 9 -0.86 -6.88 -10.57
CA GLU A 9 0.31 -6.22 -10.00
C GLU A 9 0.65 -4.96 -10.80
N LEU A 10 0.53 -3.78 -10.17
CA LEU A 10 0.91 -2.49 -10.75
C LEU A 10 2.30 -2.09 -10.28
N PHE A 11 3.07 -1.43 -11.17
CA PHE A 11 4.45 -1.01 -10.84
C PHE A 11 5.29 -2.18 -10.36
N ALA A 12 5.15 -3.31 -11.05
CA ALA A 12 5.57 -4.62 -10.60
C ALA A 12 7.09 -4.74 -10.37
N GLY A 13 7.90 -3.83 -10.93
CA GLY A 13 9.35 -3.95 -10.88
C GLY A 13 9.80 -5.29 -11.45
N VAL A 14 10.48 -6.07 -10.64
CA VAL A 14 10.92 -7.45 -10.98
C VAL A 14 9.99 -8.53 -10.40
N GLY A 15 8.82 -8.14 -9.86
CA GLY A 15 7.79 -9.07 -9.38
C GLY A 15 7.85 -9.38 -7.88
N GLY A 16 8.20 -8.40 -7.06
CA GLY A 16 8.34 -8.63 -5.62
C GLY A 16 7.05 -9.08 -4.93
N PHE A 17 5.90 -8.47 -5.23
CA PHE A 17 4.62 -8.90 -4.70
C PHE A 17 4.24 -10.30 -5.19
N ARG A 18 4.40 -10.56 -6.49
CA ARG A 18 4.09 -11.87 -7.07
C ARG A 18 4.88 -12.98 -6.42
N VAL A 19 6.20 -12.79 -6.24
CA VAL A 19 7.06 -13.77 -5.56
C VAL A 19 6.54 -14.08 -4.16
N GLY A 20 6.28 -13.04 -3.34
CA GLY A 20 5.81 -13.24 -1.98
C GLY A 20 4.43 -13.90 -1.90
N LEU A 21 3.52 -13.59 -2.82
CA LEU A 21 2.20 -14.22 -2.87
C LEU A 21 2.27 -15.68 -3.34
N GLU A 22 3.08 -15.97 -4.39
CA GLU A 22 3.27 -17.34 -4.88
C GLU A 22 4.03 -18.22 -3.87
N GLU A 23 4.96 -17.66 -3.08
CA GLU A 23 5.60 -18.37 -1.98
C GLU A 23 4.64 -18.65 -0.81
N ALA A 24 3.67 -17.75 -0.57
CA ALA A 24 2.67 -17.98 0.47
C ALA A 24 1.69 -19.08 0.08
N ASP A 25 1.12 -19.03 -1.11
CA ASP A 25 0.22 -20.06 -1.66
C ASP A 25 -0.01 -19.84 -3.16
N LYS A 26 0.73 -20.55 -3.99
CA LYS A 26 0.68 -20.42 -5.46
C LYS A 26 -0.66 -20.89 -6.05
N GLU A 27 -1.33 -21.83 -5.40
CA GLU A 27 -2.63 -22.36 -5.86
C GLU A 27 -3.76 -21.37 -5.54
N PHE A 28 -3.61 -20.62 -4.45
CA PHE A 28 -4.59 -19.62 -4.03
C PHE A 28 -4.40 -18.27 -4.74
N PHE A 29 -3.16 -17.73 -4.79
CA PHE A 29 -2.87 -16.44 -5.42
C PHE A 29 -2.46 -16.63 -6.88
N GLN A 30 -3.27 -16.15 -7.82
CA GLN A 30 -2.95 -16.22 -9.24
C GLN A 30 -2.81 -14.81 -9.83
N THR A 31 -1.58 -14.42 -10.17
CA THR A 31 -1.33 -13.16 -10.87
C THR A 31 -1.77 -13.31 -12.32
N VAL A 32 -2.88 -12.65 -12.67
CA VAL A 32 -3.50 -12.70 -14.01
C VAL A 32 -3.03 -11.57 -14.92
N TRP A 33 -2.47 -10.51 -14.36
CA TRP A 33 -1.97 -9.36 -15.11
C TRP A 33 -0.97 -8.56 -14.29
N ALA A 34 0.04 -7.99 -14.96
CA ALA A 34 1.01 -7.11 -14.34
C ALA A 34 1.38 -5.98 -15.27
N ASN A 35 1.73 -4.82 -14.71
CA ASN A 35 2.21 -3.65 -15.43
C ASN A 35 3.51 -3.12 -14.84
N GLN A 36 4.48 -2.84 -15.70
CA GLN A 36 5.72 -2.16 -15.36
C GLN A 36 6.16 -1.25 -16.51
N TRP A 37 6.37 0.01 -16.19
CA TRP A 37 6.84 1.02 -17.12
C TRP A 37 7.72 2.06 -16.44
N GLU A 38 8.87 2.37 -17.03
CA GLU A 38 9.82 3.37 -16.53
C GLU A 38 10.00 4.49 -17.57
N PRO A 39 9.34 5.65 -17.40
CA PRO A 39 9.35 6.72 -18.41
C PRO A 39 10.72 7.35 -18.63
N ALA A 40 11.63 7.23 -17.65
CA ALA A 40 12.97 7.84 -17.72
C ALA A 40 13.99 6.99 -18.50
N THR A 41 13.68 5.74 -18.84
CA THR A 41 14.61 4.81 -19.47
C THR A 41 14.12 4.37 -20.85
N LYS A 42 15.05 4.27 -21.82
CA LYS A 42 14.75 3.68 -23.13
C LYS A 42 14.63 2.17 -23.06
N ILE A 43 15.42 1.53 -22.19
CA ILE A 43 15.43 0.08 -22.01
C ILE A 43 14.70 -0.23 -20.72
N GLN A 44 13.66 -1.04 -20.80
CA GLN A 44 12.77 -1.41 -19.69
C GLN A 44 13.31 -2.66 -18.97
N HIS A 45 14.41 -2.49 -18.23
CA HIS A 45 15.13 -3.62 -17.62
C HIS A 45 14.24 -4.41 -16.63
N ALA A 46 13.52 -3.73 -15.76
CA ALA A 46 12.67 -4.40 -14.80
C ALA A 46 11.54 -5.20 -15.48
N ALA A 47 10.90 -4.63 -16.50
CA ALA A 47 9.89 -5.33 -17.28
C ALA A 47 10.47 -6.53 -18.05
N ALA A 48 11.70 -6.43 -18.54
CA ALA A 48 12.39 -7.54 -19.21
C ALA A 48 12.65 -8.70 -18.24
N VAL A 49 13.17 -8.43 -17.04
CA VAL A 49 13.38 -9.43 -15.98
C VAL A 49 12.07 -10.07 -15.56
N TYR A 50 11.03 -9.27 -15.36
CA TYR A 50 9.70 -9.80 -15.01
C TYR A 50 9.17 -10.74 -16.09
N LYS A 51 9.26 -10.31 -17.37
CA LYS A 51 8.79 -11.11 -18.51
C LYS A 51 9.54 -12.44 -18.63
N GLU A 52 10.85 -12.43 -18.44
CA GLU A 52 11.65 -13.65 -18.47
C GLU A 52 11.28 -14.62 -17.37
N ARG A 53 11.01 -14.11 -16.16
CA ARG A 53 10.68 -14.94 -15.01
C ARG A 53 9.25 -15.46 -15.03
N PHE A 54 8.28 -14.66 -15.47
CA PHE A 54 6.85 -14.93 -15.33
C PHE A 54 6.08 -15.00 -16.66
N GLY A 55 6.74 -14.79 -17.78
CA GLY A 55 6.19 -14.96 -19.12
C GLY A 55 5.53 -13.74 -19.70
N HIS A 56 4.70 -13.00 -18.95
CA HIS A 56 3.92 -11.87 -19.50
C HIS A 56 3.89 -10.65 -18.59
N ILE A 57 3.97 -9.46 -19.20
CA ILE A 57 3.81 -8.16 -18.55
C ILE A 57 3.32 -7.12 -19.55
N CYS A 58 2.42 -6.23 -19.12
CA CYS A 58 2.08 -5.02 -19.84
C CYS A 58 3.21 -3.98 -19.63
N ASN A 59 3.89 -3.63 -20.70
CA ASN A 59 5.00 -2.68 -20.67
C ASN A 59 4.60 -1.35 -21.34
N GLU A 60 3.58 -0.70 -20.78
CA GLU A 60 3.03 0.57 -21.23
C GLU A 60 2.84 1.51 -20.04
N ASP A 61 2.81 2.82 -20.30
CA ASP A 61 2.47 3.80 -19.28
C ASP A 61 1.04 3.52 -18.76
N ILE A 62 0.91 3.23 -17.49
CA ILE A 62 -0.38 2.90 -16.85
C ILE A 62 -1.41 4.03 -17.04
N ASN A 63 -0.97 5.28 -17.26
CA ASN A 63 -1.87 6.40 -17.54
C ASN A 63 -2.58 6.27 -18.90
N THR A 64 -2.02 5.51 -19.84
CA THR A 64 -2.57 5.27 -21.18
C THR A 64 -3.34 3.96 -21.28
N VAL A 65 -3.14 3.04 -20.34
CA VAL A 65 -3.85 1.77 -20.30
C VAL A 65 -5.30 2.01 -19.90
N LYS A 66 -6.23 1.56 -20.73
CA LYS A 66 -7.66 1.66 -20.43
C LYS A 66 -8.05 0.65 -19.36
N THR A 67 -8.94 1.03 -18.45
CA THR A 67 -9.38 0.16 -17.37
C THR A 67 -10.13 -1.08 -17.87
N GLU A 68 -10.77 -0.99 -19.02
CA GLU A 68 -11.45 -2.11 -19.68
C GLU A 68 -10.49 -3.21 -20.16
N ASP A 69 -9.23 -2.84 -20.51
CA ASP A 69 -8.18 -3.78 -20.92
C ASP A 69 -7.53 -4.51 -19.74
N ILE A 70 -7.78 -4.04 -18.52
CA ILE A 70 -7.31 -4.69 -17.28
C ILE A 70 -8.32 -5.77 -16.88
N PRO A 71 -7.92 -7.06 -16.76
CA PRO A 71 -8.84 -8.15 -16.47
C PRO A 71 -9.56 -7.97 -15.12
N GLU A 72 -10.66 -8.70 -14.93
CA GLU A 72 -11.33 -8.80 -13.63
C GLU A 72 -10.40 -9.48 -12.63
N HIS A 73 -10.34 -8.93 -11.42
CA HIS A 73 -9.45 -9.37 -10.36
C HIS A 73 -10.05 -9.15 -8.97
N ASP A 74 -9.62 -9.95 -8.03
CA ASP A 74 -10.06 -9.92 -6.64
C ASP A 74 -9.11 -9.08 -5.76
N MET A 75 -7.85 -8.94 -6.19
CA MET A 75 -6.80 -8.21 -5.46
C MET A 75 -5.96 -7.35 -6.41
N LEU A 76 -5.71 -6.11 -6.02
CA LEU A 76 -4.75 -5.22 -6.66
C LEU A 76 -3.55 -5.03 -5.73
N VAL A 77 -2.35 -5.31 -6.23
CA VAL A 77 -1.12 -5.04 -5.49
C VAL A 77 -0.22 -4.08 -6.25
N GLY A 78 0.65 -3.34 -5.54
CA GLY A 78 1.60 -2.46 -6.21
C GLY A 78 2.44 -1.59 -5.28
N GLY A 79 3.70 -1.36 -5.70
CA GLY A 79 4.61 -0.43 -5.06
C GLY A 79 4.70 0.88 -5.85
N PHE A 80 3.77 1.81 -5.65
CA PHE A 80 3.79 3.06 -6.39
C PHE A 80 4.90 4.00 -5.91
N PRO A 81 5.65 4.64 -6.83
CA PRO A 81 6.75 5.52 -6.44
C PRO A 81 6.25 6.78 -5.74
N CYS A 82 6.93 7.14 -4.65
CA CYS A 82 6.77 8.43 -3.99
C CYS A 82 7.68 9.44 -4.69
N GLN A 83 7.26 9.96 -5.82
CA GLN A 83 7.98 11.05 -6.49
C GLN A 83 7.56 12.39 -5.85
N ASP A 84 8.45 13.40 -5.90
CA ASP A 84 8.38 14.69 -5.21
C ASP A 84 7.18 15.59 -5.59
N TYR A 85 6.20 15.06 -6.28
CA TYR A 85 4.99 15.77 -6.64
C TYR A 85 3.86 15.40 -5.68
N SER A 86 3.51 16.34 -4.82
CA SER A 86 2.37 16.22 -3.92
C SER A 86 1.13 15.72 -4.65
N VAL A 87 0.52 14.67 -4.11
CA VAL A 87 -0.79 14.14 -4.56
C VAL A 87 -1.82 15.27 -4.73
N ALA A 88 -1.75 16.29 -3.88
CA ALA A 88 -2.61 17.47 -3.91
C ALA A 88 -2.39 18.41 -5.10
N THR A 89 -1.16 18.50 -5.64
CA THR A 89 -0.86 19.38 -6.78
C THR A 89 -1.64 18.96 -8.02
N THR A 90 -1.90 17.67 -8.18
CA THR A 90 -2.71 17.15 -9.29
C THR A 90 -4.18 17.52 -9.13
N LEU A 91 -4.72 17.56 -7.89
CA LEU A 91 -6.10 18.00 -7.64
C LEU A 91 -6.32 19.50 -7.92
N SER A 92 -5.36 20.36 -7.54
CA SER A 92 -5.46 21.81 -7.74
C SER A 92 -5.30 22.24 -9.19
N ASN A 93 -4.56 21.46 -10.01
CA ASN A 93 -4.30 21.74 -11.43
C ASN A 93 -5.27 21.02 -12.38
N SER A 94 -6.12 20.14 -11.87
CA SER A 94 -7.03 19.36 -12.70
C SER A 94 -8.38 20.06 -12.87
N LYS A 95 -8.51 20.76 -13.99
CA LYS A 95 -9.79 20.84 -14.71
C LYS A 95 -10.04 19.45 -15.35
N GLY A 96 -10.24 18.41 -14.53
CA GLY A 96 -10.41 17.04 -14.97
C GLY A 96 -9.13 16.18 -14.92
N ILE A 97 -9.30 14.89 -15.04
CA ILE A 97 -8.31 13.79 -14.96
C ILE A 97 -7.14 13.89 -15.97
N GLU A 98 -7.12 14.88 -16.84
CA GLU A 98 -6.18 15.06 -17.97
C GLU A 98 -4.91 15.87 -17.67
N GLY A 99 -4.63 16.25 -16.45
CA GLY A 99 -3.46 17.06 -16.08
C GLY A 99 -2.17 16.26 -15.95
N LYS A 100 -1.20 16.52 -16.86
CA LYS A 100 0.25 16.21 -16.87
C LYS A 100 0.74 15.15 -15.87
N LYS A 101 1.31 14.03 -16.39
CA LYS A 101 2.20 13.02 -15.77
C LYS A 101 2.19 13.08 -14.22
N GLY A 102 1.02 12.80 -13.67
CA GLY A 102 0.75 12.96 -12.26
C GLY A 102 1.17 11.72 -11.50
N VAL A 103 1.23 11.89 -10.21
CA VAL A 103 1.47 10.88 -9.22
C VAL A 103 0.73 9.59 -9.58
N LEU A 104 1.44 8.50 -9.72
CA LEU A 104 0.90 7.18 -10.13
C LEU A 104 -0.21 6.64 -9.23
N TRP A 105 -0.36 7.24 -8.03
CA TRP A 105 -1.53 7.06 -7.17
C TRP A 105 -2.86 7.29 -7.91
N TRP A 106 -2.94 8.33 -8.75
CA TRP A 106 -4.18 8.64 -9.47
C TRP A 106 -4.56 7.59 -10.50
N SER A 107 -3.58 6.87 -11.06
CA SER A 107 -3.86 5.72 -11.92
C SER A 107 -4.47 4.57 -11.13
N ILE A 108 -3.98 4.29 -9.91
CA ILE A 108 -4.59 3.32 -9.00
C ILE A 108 -6.04 3.73 -8.70
N TYR A 109 -6.24 4.98 -8.27
CA TYR A 109 -7.57 5.49 -7.92
C TYR A 109 -8.54 5.45 -9.11
N ARG A 110 -8.08 5.84 -10.31
CA ARG A 110 -8.85 5.76 -11.57
C ARG A 110 -9.31 4.32 -11.83
N ILE A 111 -8.39 3.37 -11.82
CA ILE A 111 -8.69 1.96 -12.08
C ILE A 111 -9.74 1.44 -11.07
N LEU A 112 -9.54 1.69 -9.79
CA LEU A 112 -10.49 1.27 -8.76
C LEU A 112 -11.87 1.91 -8.94
N LYS A 113 -11.92 3.20 -9.29
CA LYS A 113 -13.17 3.95 -9.48
C LYS A 113 -13.91 3.48 -10.72
N GLU A 114 -13.22 3.31 -11.85
CA GLU A 114 -13.81 2.88 -13.13
C GLU A 114 -14.26 1.42 -13.11
N LYS A 115 -13.63 0.55 -12.29
CA LYS A 115 -14.12 -0.82 -12.06
C LYS A 115 -15.45 -0.84 -11.30
N ALA A 116 -15.87 0.24 -10.68
CA ALA A 116 -17.16 0.40 -9.99
C ALA A 116 -17.48 -0.79 -9.05
N ASP A 117 -18.57 -1.50 -9.29
CA ASP A 117 -18.96 -2.65 -8.46
C ASP A 117 -18.02 -3.85 -8.61
N LYS A 118 -17.28 -3.92 -9.72
CA LYS A 118 -16.27 -4.95 -10.01
C LYS A 118 -14.89 -4.62 -9.47
N LYS A 119 -14.74 -3.53 -8.68
CA LYS A 119 -13.47 -3.21 -8.04
C LYS A 119 -13.02 -4.36 -7.12
N PRO A 120 -11.71 -4.59 -6.99
CA PRO A 120 -11.18 -5.70 -6.19
C PRO A 120 -11.67 -5.66 -4.75
N GLU A 121 -11.73 -6.81 -4.12
CA GLU A 121 -12.05 -6.92 -2.69
C GLU A 121 -10.89 -6.40 -1.83
N ILE A 122 -9.65 -6.58 -2.32
CA ILE A 122 -8.44 -6.24 -1.60
C ILE A 122 -7.54 -5.33 -2.44
N VAL A 123 -6.98 -4.30 -1.81
CA VAL A 123 -5.92 -3.43 -2.35
C VAL A 123 -4.72 -3.52 -1.40
N PHE A 124 -3.55 -3.96 -1.88
CA PHE A 124 -2.36 -4.09 -1.05
C PHE A 124 -1.19 -3.33 -1.69
N LEU A 125 -0.77 -2.27 -1.03
CA LEU A 125 0.18 -1.29 -1.57
C LEU A 125 1.43 -1.17 -0.69
N GLU A 126 2.55 -0.81 -1.33
CA GLU A 126 3.81 -0.48 -0.67
C GLU A 126 4.24 0.94 -1.02
N ASN A 127 4.81 1.63 -0.04
CA ASN A 127 5.47 2.91 -0.25
C ASN A 127 6.60 3.12 0.77
N VAL A 128 7.40 4.16 0.58
CA VAL A 128 8.39 4.56 1.58
C VAL A 128 7.72 5.08 2.86
N ASP A 129 8.37 4.93 4.02
CA ASP A 129 7.80 5.29 5.32
C ASP A 129 7.49 6.78 5.46
N ARG A 130 8.23 7.64 4.74
CA ARG A 130 7.99 9.09 4.73
C ARG A 130 6.67 9.52 4.10
N ILE A 131 5.93 8.63 3.41
CA ILE A 131 4.58 8.95 2.89
C ILE A 131 3.65 9.43 4.00
N LEU A 132 3.80 8.91 5.21
CA LEU A 132 3.01 9.31 6.39
C LEU A 132 3.22 10.78 6.80
N LEU A 133 4.31 11.41 6.33
CA LEU A 133 4.70 12.78 6.65
C LEU A 133 4.74 13.71 5.44
N SER A 134 4.43 13.21 4.25
CA SER A 134 4.44 14.00 3.00
C SER A 134 3.20 14.91 2.91
N PRO A 135 3.36 16.14 2.41
CA PRO A 135 4.58 16.88 2.17
C PRO A 135 5.11 17.58 3.45
N ALA A 136 6.36 18.05 3.43
CA ALA A 136 6.97 18.69 4.59
C ALA A 136 6.23 19.93 5.08
N LYS A 137 5.63 20.71 4.17
CA LYS A 137 4.88 21.96 4.50
C LYS A 137 3.50 21.70 5.12
N GLN A 138 2.91 20.52 4.85
CA GLN A 138 1.56 20.14 5.32
C GLN A 138 1.59 18.63 5.63
N ARG A 139 2.28 18.31 6.73
CA ARG A 139 2.63 16.93 7.09
C ARG A 139 1.43 16.00 7.09
N GLY A 140 1.56 14.87 6.39
CA GLY A 140 0.57 13.82 6.31
C GLY A 140 -0.56 14.04 5.29
N ARG A 141 -0.63 15.21 4.64
CA ARG A 141 -1.71 15.52 3.69
C ARG A 141 -1.81 14.50 2.56
N ASP A 142 -0.69 14.12 1.96
CA ASP A 142 -0.71 13.21 0.81
C ASP A 142 -1.21 11.82 1.22
N PHE A 143 -0.85 11.36 2.42
CA PHE A 143 -1.38 10.12 2.96
C PHE A 143 -2.87 10.23 3.31
N ALA A 144 -3.31 11.36 3.87
CA ALA A 144 -4.73 11.61 4.13
C ALA A 144 -5.58 11.59 2.84
N ILE A 145 -5.05 12.10 1.71
CA ILE A 145 -5.70 12.00 0.39
C ILE A 145 -5.82 10.54 -0.05
N ILE A 146 -4.76 9.75 0.08
CA ILE A 146 -4.79 8.32 -0.23
C ILE A 146 -5.86 7.59 0.58
N LEU A 147 -5.90 7.82 1.89
CA LEU A 147 -6.90 7.24 2.78
C LEU A 147 -8.32 7.66 2.40
N GLU A 148 -8.53 8.94 2.09
CA GLU A 148 -9.86 9.44 1.70
C GLU A 148 -10.32 8.89 0.35
N CYS A 149 -9.43 8.76 -0.63
CA CYS A 149 -9.75 8.11 -1.91
C CYS A 149 -10.23 6.67 -1.71
N LEU A 150 -9.57 5.91 -0.84
CA LEU A 150 -9.99 4.54 -0.52
C LEU A 150 -11.28 4.51 0.30
N ASN A 151 -11.48 5.49 1.21
CA ASN A 151 -12.72 5.66 1.95
C ASN A 151 -13.92 5.94 1.03
N GLU A 152 -13.77 6.84 0.05
CA GLU A 152 -14.80 7.12 -0.97
C GLU A 152 -15.18 5.88 -1.78
N LEU A 153 -14.23 4.96 -1.98
CA LEU A 153 -14.44 3.69 -2.67
C LEU A 153 -14.98 2.58 -1.75
N GLY A 154 -15.23 2.87 -0.47
CA GLY A 154 -15.84 1.92 0.47
C GLY A 154 -14.86 0.93 1.09
N TYR A 155 -13.58 1.27 1.17
CA TYR A 155 -12.58 0.44 1.86
C TYR A 155 -12.37 0.86 3.31
N ILE A 156 -12.17 -0.14 4.18
CA ILE A 156 -11.43 0.02 5.43
C ILE A 156 -9.95 -0.11 5.06
N VAL A 157 -9.09 0.71 5.67
CA VAL A 157 -7.67 0.75 5.32
C VAL A 157 -6.81 0.59 6.56
N GLU A 158 -5.97 -0.43 6.59
CA GLU A 158 -4.90 -0.57 7.57
C GLU A 158 -3.56 -0.13 6.98
N TRP A 159 -2.66 0.38 7.81
CA TRP A 159 -1.26 0.60 7.42
C TRP A 159 -0.32 0.20 8.54
N ARG A 160 0.88 -0.21 8.13
CA ARG A 160 1.99 -0.47 9.04
C ARG A 160 3.32 -0.15 8.41
N VAL A 161 4.16 0.55 9.15
CA VAL A 161 5.58 0.69 8.78
C VAL A 161 6.30 -0.54 9.27
N ILE A 162 6.86 -1.30 8.33
CA ILE A 162 7.58 -2.53 8.59
C ILE A 162 9.03 -2.31 8.20
N ASN A 163 9.96 -2.64 9.10
CA ASN A 163 11.38 -2.76 8.81
C ASN A 163 11.71 -4.26 8.76
N ALA A 164 12.14 -4.74 7.63
CA ALA A 164 12.40 -6.17 7.42
C ALA A 164 13.36 -6.75 8.47
N ALA A 165 14.39 -5.98 8.88
CA ALA A 165 15.33 -6.41 9.91
C ALA A 165 14.70 -6.64 11.28
N GLU A 166 13.59 -5.96 11.61
CA GLU A 166 12.87 -6.10 12.87
C GLU A 166 12.02 -7.38 12.92
N TYR A 167 11.88 -8.07 11.78
CA TYR A 167 11.17 -9.34 11.63
C TYR A 167 12.08 -10.47 11.13
N GLY A 168 13.39 -10.38 11.43
CA GLY A 168 14.35 -11.45 11.23
C GLY A 168 15.03 -11.47 9.84
N MET A 169 14.70 -10.54 8.94
CA MET A 169 15.31 -10.48 7.61
C MET A 169 16.70 -9.80 7.63
N PRO A 170 17.66 -10.21 6.79
CA PRO A 170 19.01 -9.64 6.75
C PRO A 170 19.08 -8.31 6.00
N GLN A 171 17.99 -7.55 5.97
CA GLN A 171 17.90 -6.28 5.26
C GLN A 171 17.23 -5.20 6.12
N LYS A 172 17.92 -4.08 6.31
CA LYS A 172 17.34 -2.88 6.94
C LYS A 172 16.53 -2.08 5.90
N ARG A 173 15.29 -2.50 5.66
CA ARG A 173 14.38 -1.89 4.69
C ARG A 173 13.06 -1.51 5.38
N ARG A 174 12.84 -0.21 5.56
CA ARG A 174 11.58 0.32 6.11
C ARG A 174 10.63 0.72 4.99
N ARG A 175 9.41 0.22 5.06
CA ARG A 175 8.34 0.54 4.12
C ARG A 175 7.01 0.66 4.83
N THR A 176 6.15 1.53 4.30
CA THR A 176 4.74 1.57 4.68
C THR A 176 3.98 0.63 3.79
N TYR A 177 3.41 -0.40 4.39
CA TYR A 177 2.44 -1.26 3.74
C TYR A 177 1.03 -0.78 4.08
N ILE A 178 0.16 -0.77 3.07
CA ILE A 178 -1.22 -0.29 3.15
C ILE A 178 -2.10 -1.39 2.60
N VAL A 179 -3.05 -1.87 3.39
CA VAL A 179 -4.05 -2.82 2.94
C VAL A 179 -5.44 -2.22 3.08
N GLY A 180 -6.15 -2.14 1.95
CA GLY A 180 -7.55 -1.78 1.89
C GLY A 180 -8.39 -3.01 1.59
N TYR A 181 -9.50 -3.18 2.28
CA TYR A 181 -10.48 -4.24 1.99
C TYR A 181 -11.87 -3.68 2.10
N LYS A 182 -12.78 -4.18 1.25
CA LYS A 182 -14.17 -3.72 1.24
C LYS A 182 -14.81 -3.90 2.62
N LYS A 183 -15.64 -2.95 3.03
CA LYS A 183 -16.33 -3.00 4.33
C LYS A 183 -17.20 -4.24 4.49
N GLU A 184 -17.75 -4.73 3.39
CA GLU A 184 -18.60 -5.91 3.34
C GLU A 184 -17.83 -7.23 3.23
N SER A 185 -16.48 -7.16 3.18
CA SER A 185 -15.64 -8.36 3.07
C SER A 185 -15.52 -9.08 4.41
N ARG A 186 -15.22 -10.39 4.32
CA ARG A 186 -14.90 -11.19 5.51
C ARG A 186 -13.69 -10.65 6.31
N MET A 187 -12.81 -9.89 5.65
CA MET A 187 -11.65 -9.28 6.32
C MET A 187 -12.07 -8.18 7.29
N ALA A 188 -13.25 -7.57 7.09
CA ALA A 188 -13.82 -6.56 7.98
C ALA A 188 -14.64 -7.17 9.12
N GLU A 189 -14.96 -8.47 9.03
CA GLU A 189 -15.73 -9.16 10.08
C GLU A 189 -14.94 -9.16 11.40
N GLY A 190 -15.61 -8.80 12.48
CA GLY A 190 -15.00 -8.75 13.80
C GLY A 190 -14.32 -7.45 14.16
N TYR A 191 -14.35 -6.42 13.30
CA TYR A 191 -13.92 -5.08 13.67
C TYR A 191 -14.75 -4.57 14.87
N ARG A 192 -14.10 -4.35 16.01
CA ARG A 192 -14.75 -3.88 17.25
C ARG A 192 -14.26 -2.51 17.66
N SER A 193 -12.94 -2.33 17.69
CA SER A 193 -12.33 -1.08 18.06
C SER A 193 -11.02 -0.87 17.27
N PRO A 194 -10.65 0.40 17.00
CA PRO A 194 -9.39 0.71 16.33
C PRO A 194 -8.17 0.12 17.04
N ALA A 195 -8.14 0.16 18.37
CA ALA A 195 -7.02 -0.34 19.15
C ALA A 195 -6.83 -1.84 18.97
N GLU A 196 -7.88 -2.63 19.23
CA GLU A 196 -7.81 -4.09 19.08
C GLU A 196 -7.46 -4.47 17.63
N TRP A 197 -7.98 -3.72 16.65
CA TRP A 197 -7.65 -3.98 15.27
C TRP A 197 -6.17 -3.75 14.96
N ILE A 198 -5.57 -2.68 15.44
CA ILE A 198 -4.18 -2.33 15.18
C ILE A 198 -3.20 -3.31 15.81
N TYR A 199 -3.46 -3.83 17.03
CA TYR A 199 -2.48 -4.65 17.73
C TYR A 199 -2.87 -6.11 17.94
N LYS A 200 -4.11 -6.53 17.59
CA LYS A 200 -4.57 -7.89 17.85
C LYS A 200 -5.27 -8.55 16.65
N ASP A 201 -6.34 -7.92 16.13
CA ASP A 201 -7.29 -8.61 15.25
C ASP A 201 -7.10 -8.29 13.77
N GLY A 202 -6.48 -7.16 13.43
CA GLY A 202 -6.26 -6.73 12.06
C GLY A 202 -5.28 -7.60 11.27
N VAL A 203 -5.23 -7.40 9.96
CA VAL A 203 -4.38 -8.16 9.05
C VAL A 203 -2.91 -8.01 9.43
N PHE A 204 -2.46 -6.78 9.66
CA PHE A 204 -1.08 -6.53 10.06
C PHE A 204 -0.77 -6.99 11.48
N ALA A 205 -1.75 -6.98 12.39
CA ALA A 205 -1.55 -7.46 13.75
C ALA A 205 -1.21 -8.95 13.77
N LYS A 206 -1.88 -9.73 12.94
CA LYS A 206 -1.66 -11.18 12.80
C LYS A 206 -0.36 -11.52 12.08
N ALA A 207 -0.04 -10.78 11.00
CA ALA A 207 1.13 -11.05 10.17
C ALA A 207 2.44 -10.49 10.77
N PHE A 208 2.37 -9.35 11.44
CA PHE A 208 3.49 -8.61 12.00
C PHE A 208 3.16 -8.16 13.43
N PRO A 209 3.30 -9.03 14.42
CA PRO A 209 2.96 -8.73 15.80
C PRO A 209 3.71 -7.51 16.35
N VAL A 210 3.03 -6.74 17.18
CA VAL A 210 3.57 -5.53 17.82
C VAL A 210 3.16 -5.44 19.27
N ALA A 211 4.02 -4.84 20.08
CA ALA A 211 3.66 -4.42 21.43
C ALA A 211 3.16 -2.97 21.43
N VAL A 212 2.24 -2.69 22.33
CA VAL A 212 1.75 -1.33 22.57
C VAL A 212 2.49 -0.77 23.78
N PRO A 213 3.10 0.42 23.70
CA PRO A 213 3.72 1.05 24.87
C PRO A 213 2.69 1.28 25.97
N GLU A 214 3.07 1.07 27.24
CA GLU A 214 2.18 1.10 28.43
C GLU A 214 1.35 2.39 28.60
N ARG A 215 1.73 3.48 27.94
CA ARG A 215 1.09 4.80 28.06
C ARG A 215 0.13 5.17 26.91
N THR A 216 -0.23 4.24 26.03
CA THR A 216 -1.13 4.53 24.89
C THR A 216 -2.58 4.13 25.19
N ASN A 217 -3.17 4.69 26.24
CA ASN A 217 -4.52 4.29 26.69
C ASN A 217 -5.69 4.83 25.87
N GLU A 218 -5.47 5.83 24.99
CA GLU A 218 -6.56 6.35 24.16
C GLU A 218 -6.05 6.68 22.74
N ILE A 219 -6.59 5.95 21.76
CA ILE A 219 -6.39 6.30 20.36
C ILE A 219 -7.38 7.38 19.99
N GLN A 220 -6.88 8.58 19.77
CA GLN A 220 -7.70 9.66 19.24
C GLN A 220 -7.87 9.50 17.73
N GLY A 221 -9.13 9.56 17.27
CA GLY A 221 -9.45 9.54 15.86
C GLY A 221 -9.16 10.89 15.20
N LEU A 222 -8.35 10.88 14.14
CA LEU A 222 -8.11 12.03 13.28
C LEU A 222 -9.11 12.01 12.12
N LYS A 223 -10.07 12.93 12.12
CA LYS A 223 -10.95 13.12 10.96
C LYS A 223 -10.14 13.63 9.77
N LEU A 224 -10.20 12.90 8.65
CA LEU A 224 -9.47 13.27 7.43
C LEU A 224 -10.00 14.60 6.85
N SER A 225 -11.30 14.81 6.87
CA SER A 225 -11.96 16.05 6.44
C SER A 225 -13.01 16.50 7.44
N SER A 226 -13.13 17.81 7.61
CA SER A 226 -14.18 18.43 8.40
C SER A 226 -15.52 18.53 7.64
N LYS A 227 -15.49 18.40 6.31
CA LYS A 227 -16.65 18.59 5.43
C LYS A 227 -17.32 17.26 5.08
N LYS A 228 -18.62 17.31 4.80
CA LYS A 228 -19.39 16.14 4.30
C LYS A 228 -19.29 15.98 2.77
N LYS A 229 -19.07 17.07 2.04
CA LYS A 229 -18.93 17.11 0.57
C LYS A 229 -17.58 17.72 0.22
N ASN A 230 -17.05 17.40 -0.97
CA ASN A 230 -15.75 17.89 -1.45
C ASN A 230 -14.60 17.62 -0.47
N ARG A 231 -14.59 16.42 0.12
CA ARG A 231 -13.65 16.05 1.19
C ARG A 231 -12.20 16.07 0.72
N LEU A 232 -11.91 15.61 -0.50
CA LEU A 232 -10.56 15.66 -1.07
C LEU A 232 -10.05 17.10 -1.23
N VAL A 233 -10.92 18.03 -1.64
CA VAL A 233 -10.57 19.47 -1.73
C VAL A 233 -10.26 20.01 -0.34
N ASP A 234 -11.12 19.71 0.65
CA ASP A 234 -10.92 20.14 2.03
C ASP A 234 -9.60 19.62 2.61
N ILE A 235 -9.27 18.35 2.38
CA ILE A 235 -7.98 17.75 2.81
C ILE A 235 -6.82 18.47 2.11
N THR A 236 -6.93 18.71 0.81
CA THR A 236 -5.88 19.39 0.05
C THR A 236 -5.55 20.76 0.60
N GLU A 237 -6.57 21.51 0.97
CA GLU A 237 -6.44 22.90 1.43
C GLU A 237 -6.18 23.01 2.93
N ASN A 238 -6.85 22.17 3.74
CA ASN A 238 -7.02 22.41 5.17
C ASN A 238 -6.44 21.31 6.07
N PHE A 239 -5.94 20.19 5.53
CA PHE A 239 -5.41 19.10 6.37
C PHE A 239 -4.26 19.58 7.24
N ASN A 240 -4.27 19.17 8.51
CA ASN A 240 -3.22 19.44 9.50
C ASN A 240 -2.84 20.92 9.68
N GLN A 241 -3.80 21.83 9.63
CA GLN A 241 -3.56 23.26 9.88
C GLN A 241 -3.06 23.53 11.32
N VAL A 242 -3.38 22.64 12.27
CA VAL A 242 -2.87 22.69 13.65
C VAL A 242 -1.39 22.28 13.76
N ARG A 243 -0.78 21.91 12.64
CA ARG A 243 0.64 21.56 12.49
C ARG A 243 1.13 20.45 13.43
N LEU A 244 0.36 19.38 13.52
CA LEU A 244 0.84 18.14 14.15
C LEU A 244 2.11 17.66 13.46
N ASP A 245 3.17 17.41 14.21
CA ASP A 245 4.44 16.92 13.66
C ASP A 245 4.31 15.52 13.05
N LYS A 246 3.48 14.69 13.65
CA LYS A 246 3.21 13.30 13.22
C LYS A 246 1.70 13.03 13.26
N PRO A 247 0.94 13.44 12.24
CA PRO A 247 -0.51 13.19 12.20
C PRO A 247 -0.85 11.70 12.09
N PHE A 248 0.08 10.90 11.54
CA PHE A 248 -0.05 9.45 11.46
C PHE A 248 1.16 8.76 12.12
N SER A 249 0.88 7.79 12.98
CA SER A 249 1.89 6.91 13.58
C SER A 249 2.21 5.73 12.67
N ASN A 250 3.17 4.89 13.08
CA ASN A 250 3.67 3.77 12.28
C ASN A 250 2.67 2.61 12.07
N SER A 251 1.60 2.57 12.85
CA SER A 251 0.51 1.59 12.69
C SER A 251 -0.83 2.29 12.80
N GLY A 252 -1.80 1.89 11.99
CA GLY A 252 -3.13 2.49 12.06
C GLY A 252 -4.19 1.80 11.23
N VAL A 253 -5.41 2.27 11.43
CA VAL A 253 -6.60 1.88 10.66
C VAL A 253 -7.45 3.12 10.37
N MET A 254 -8.00 3.20 9.17
CA MET A 254 -8.99 4.20 8.78
C MET A 254 -10.33 3.53 8.52
N VAL A 255 -11.37 4.06 9.18
CA VAL A 255 -12.76 3.63 9.01
C VAL A 255 -13.63 4.88 8.92
N ASP A 256 -14.51 4.93 7.93
CA ASP A 256 -15.48 6.02 7.73
C ASP A 256 -14.86 7.43 7.70
N GLY A 257 -13.65 7.53 7.13
CA GLY A 257 -12.95 8.81 7.00
C GLY A 257 -12.36 9.32 8.31
N VAL A 258 -12.21 8.45 9.31
CA VAL A 258 -11.49 8.72 10.56
C VAL A 258 -10.30 7.79 10.65
N ALA A 259 -9.12 8.36 10.76
CA ALA A 259 -7.86 7.63 10.91
C ALA A 259 -7.50 7.50 12.39
N TYR A 260 -7.22 6.30 12.82
CA TYR A 260 -6.73 5.97 14.16
C TYR A 260 -5.34 5.39 14.04
N SER A 261 -4.38 5.92 14.77
CA SER A 261 -3.00 5.43 14.69
C SER A 261 -2.28 5.38 16.02
N LEU A 262 -1.36 4.42 16.13
CA LEU A 262 -0.55 4.16 17.31
C LEU A 262 0.92 4.07 16.95
N ALA A 263 1.79 4.49 17.87
CA ALA A 263 3.19 4.13 17.85
C ALA A 263 3.32 2.71 18.43
N THR A 264 3.71 1.76 17.59
CA THR A 264 3.87 0.36 17.96
C THR A 264 5.33 -0.05 17.87
N ILE A 265 5.71 -1.05 18.65
CA ILE A 265 7.05 -1.64 18.70
C ILE A 265 6.94 -3.06 18.12
N PRO A 266 7.77 -3.42 17.10
CA PRO A 266 7.79 -4.77 16.55
C PRO A 266 8.06 -5.83 17.61
N VAL A 267 7.37 -6.96 17.52
CA VAL A 267 7.63 -8.16 18.31
C VAL A 267 7.91 -9.30 17.34
N CYS A 268 9.10 -9.88 17.43
CA CYS A 268 9.49 -10.99 16.60
C CYS A 268 10.32 -11.99 17.42
N ASP A 269 9.86 -13.21 17.49
CA ASP A 269 10.56 -14.31 18.19
C ASP A 269 11.57 -15.04 17.28
N LYS A 270 11.64 -14.65 15.99
CA LYS A 270 12.59 -15.23 15.04
C LYS A 270 13.98 -14.64 15.28
N PRO A 271 15.03 -15.47 15.31
CA PRO A 271 16.40 -14.96 15.35
C PRO A 271 16.68 -14.10 14.12
N ALA A 272 17.47 -13.04 14.31
CA ALA A 272 17.90 -12.19 13.21
C ALA A 272 18.80 -12.99 12.26
N THR A 273 18.41 -13.08 10.98
CA THR A 273 19.25 -13.63 9.93
C THR A 273 20.34 -12.64 9.56
N THR A 274 21.58 -13.05 9.59
CA THR A 274 22.73 -12.22 9.21
C THR A 274 23.20 -12.53 7.79
N ILE A 275 23.97 -11.61 7.19
CA ILE A 275 24.64 -11.88 5.89
C ILE A 275 25.54 -13.12 6.00
N ARG A 276 26.17 -13.33 7.16
CA ARG A 276 27.01 -14.51 7.41
C ARG A 276 26.20 -15.80 7.31
N ASP A 277 24.98 -15.83 7.84
CA ASP A 277 24.12 -17.01 7.80
C ASP A 277 23.74 -17.35 6.35
N ILE A 278 23.48 -16.32 5.52
CA ILE A 278 23.21 -16.50 4.08
C ILE A 278 24.44 -17.03 3.33
N MET A 279 25.63 -16.48 3.63
CA MET A 279 26.86 -16.89 2.97
C MET A 279 27.31 -18.30 3.40
N ALA A 280 26.96 -18.74 4.60
CA ALA A 280 27.34 -20.05 5.13
C ALA A 280 26.55 -21.20 4.50
N THR A 281 25.36 -20.95 3.97
CA THR A 281 24.51 -21.98 3.35
C THR A 281 24.91 -22.35 1.92
N GLY A 282 25.86 -21.66 1.30
CA GLY A 282 26.57 -22.02 0.05
C GLY A 282 25.73 -22.21 -1.23
N ASP A 283 24.45 -22.48 -1.11
CA ASP A 283 23.56 -22.83 -2.22
C ASP A 283 22.56 -21.71 -2.61
N ASP A 284 22.46 -20.63 -1.83
CA ASP A 284 21.38 -19.66 -1.97
C ASP A 284 21.80 -18.26 -2.40
N MET A 285 22.66 -18.15 -3.39
CA MET A 285 22.82 -16.90 -4.17
C MET A 285 21.48 -16.44 -4.81
N LYS A 286 20.47 -17.29 -4.82
CA LYS A 286 19.13 -16.98 -5.35
C LYS A 286 18.38 -15.90 -4.58
N TYR A 287 18.65 -15.72 -3.28
CA TYR A 287 17.94 -14.77 -2.44
C TYR A 287 18.62 -13.39 -2.30
N VAL A 288 19.87 -13.25 -2.69
CA VAL A 288 20.62 -11.97 -2.57
C VAL A 288 20.12 -10.92 -3.54
N PHE A 289 19.45 -11.30 -4.62
CA PHE A 289 18.93 -10.39 -5.66
C PHE A 289 17.42 -10.13 -5.60
N LEU A 290 16.71 -10.62 -4.60
CA LEU A 290 15.22 -10.57 -4.54
C LEU A 290 14.66 -9.52 -3.56
N LEU A 291 15.51 -8.66 -2.98
CA LEU A 291 15.05 -7.64 -2.02
C LEU A 291 15.36 -6.21 -2.48
#